data_3182767f9914924326442869dbcbc12f
#
_entry.id   3182767f9914924326442869dbcbc12f
#
_cell.length_a   1.000
_cell.length_b   1.000
_cell.length_c   1.000
_cell.angle_alpha   90.00
_cell.angle_beta   90.00
_cell.angle_gamma   90.00
#
_symmetry.space_group_name_H-M   'P 1'
#
loop_
_entity.id
_entity.type
_entity.pdbx_description
1 polymer ?
#
loop_
_entity_poly.entity_id
_entity_poly.type
_entity_poly.pdbx_seq_one_letter_code
_entity_poly.pdbx_strand_id
1 'polypeptide(L)'
;MKKKVAFYLNNPTLPECDYSSIIKGNPGLGGSEYEFLLVPYLLEQRENEIEVYLFVNFKGTFPHKNVFCVRRLYDVCVLCRNMEINLLVVDIKYFDKNVLDGFSRSLSVLVWAHNTVKYSLLDLFVKLPYVQKIVNVGREQMELYRDHLATLKSTYIYNIFPIKEREYYAAEDRDNHNVVYMGSIVRAKGFHVLASAWKKVLSEIPDAQLYVIGSGKLYNRDAGLGRYGIAEKDYEDLFMSYLTNEKGEVLPSVHFLGILKEEKLGVMGKCKVAVPNPTGVSECLPITAMEMQLAGCITTVLHPAYLDTVFNKSYLYRNPSRLAQYIIARIKSPSDDVGALYDFIQSRFGVEKNIERWEQLILHPDEVGVEEISEYNYHHKKI
;
A
#
# COMPACT_ATOMS: atom_id res chain seq x y z
N MET A 1 2.01 -16.94 30.09
CA MET A 1 0.68 -16.39 29.68
C MET A 1 0.92 -15.65 28.36
N LYS A 2 0.12 -15.92 27.33
CA LYS A 2 0.31 -15.25 26.03
C LYS A 2 0.03 -13.74 26.15
N LYS A 3 0.81 -12.92 25.42
CA LYS A 3 0.58 -11.48 25.30
C LYS A 3 -0.59 -11.23 24.36
N LYS A 4 -1.62 -10.55 24.86
CA LYS A 4 -2.82 -10.25 24.11
C LYS A 4 -2.66 -8.96 23.32
N VAL A 5 -2.97 -8.99 22.01
CA VAL A 5 -2.94 -7.83 21.12
C VAL A 5 -4.24 -7.70 20.34
N ALA A 6 -4.75 -6.48 20.27
CA ALA A 6 -5.92 -6.12 19.47
C ALA A 6 -5.50 -5.42 18.18
N PHE A 7 -6.12 -5.76 17.06
CA PHE A 7 -6.07 -5.01 15.81
C PHE A 7 -7.45 -4.44 15.53
N TYR A 8 -7.54 -3.13 15.23
CA TYR A 8 -8.80 -2.48 14.93
C TYR A 8 -8.86 -1.99 13.50
N LEU A 9 -9.64 -2.68 12.67
CA LEU A 9 -9.94 -2.29 11.30
C LEU A 9 -11.27 -1.55 11.25
N ASN A 10 -11.20 -0.23 11.00
CA ASN A 10 -12.35 0.65 10.91
C ASN A 10 -12.63 1.03 9.46
N ASN A 11 -13.57 0.33 8.81
CA ASN A 11 -14.11 0.75 7.51
C ASN A 11 -15.54 0.19 7.35
N PRO A 12 -16.57 0.96 7.76
CA PRO A 12 -17.97 0.52 7.71
C PRO A 12 -18.51 0.33 6.28
N THR A 13 -17.79 0.79 5.26
CA THR A 13 -18.20 0.68 3.85
C THR A 13 -17.69 -0.60 3.17
N LEU A 14 -16.91 -1.41 3.88
CA LEU A 14 -16.49 -2.70 3.34
C LEU A 14 -17.70 -3.63 3.17
N PRO A 15 -17.76 -4.38 2.05
CA PRO A 15 -18.90 -5.25 1.79
C PRO A 15 -18.94 -6.42 2.76
N GLU A 16 -20.14 -6.91 3.05
CA GLU A 16 -20.30 -8.20 3.68
C GLU A 16 -19.95 -9.31 2.71
N CYS A 17 -18.79 -9.92 2.87
CA CYS A 17 -18.29 -10.99 1.99
C CYS A 17 -17.40 -11.97 2.75
N ASP A 18 -16.94 -12.99 2.05
CA ASP A 18 -15.99 -13.97 2.58
C ASP A 18 -14.55 -13.46 2.40
N TYR A 19 -13.88 -13.20 3.52
CA TYR A 19 -12.48 -12.77 3.61
C TYR A 19 -11.52 -13.94 3.88
N SER A 20 -11.99 -15.19 3.90
CA SER A 20 -11.15 -16.35 4.27
C SER A 20 -9.99 -16.62 3.31
N SER A 21 -10.05 -16.08 2.10
CA SER A 21 -9.03 -16.26 1.07
C SER A 21 -7.90 -15.22 1.10
N ILE A 22 -7.78 -14.36 2.13
CA ILE A 22 -6.81 -13.27 2.19
C ILE A 22 -5.36 -13.71 2.00
N ILE A 23 -5.01 -14.93 2.41
CA ILE A 23 -3.66 -15.47 2.21
C ILE A 23 -3.33 -15.74 0.73
N LYS A 24 -4.32 -15.92 -0.10
CA LYS A 24 -4.14 -16.14 -1.54
C LYS A 24 -3.85 -14.86 -2.32
N GLY A 25 -3.99 -13.70 -1.68
CA GLY A 25 -3.79 -12.37 -2.24
C GLY A 25 -4.92 -11.41 -1.85
N ASN A 26 -4.76 -10.14 -2.23
CA ASN A 26 -5.74 -9.11 -1.93
C ASN A 26 -7.04 -9.31 -2.73
N PRO A 27 -8.20 -9.53 -2.08
CA PRO A 27 -9.49 -9.77 -2.75
C PRO A 27 -10.14 -8.48 -3.32
N GLY A 28 -9.41 -7.38 -3.47
CA GLY A 28 -9.90 -6.07 -3.95
C GLY A 28 -10.18 -5.09 -2.81
N LEU A 29 -9.46 -5.21 -1.72
CA LEU A 29 -9.43 -4.25 -0.61
C LEU A 29 -8.41 -3.14 -0.87
N GLY A 30 -8.53 -2.02 -0.16
CA GLY A 30 -7.44 -1.07 -0.02
C GLY A 30 -6.23 -1.70 0.66
N GLY A 31 -5.02 -1.21 0.38
CA GLY A 31 -3.79 -1.81 0.92
C GLY A 31 -3.79 -1.88 2.45
N SER A 32 -4.23 -0.82 3.12
CA SER A 32 -4.28 -0.79 4.59
C SER A 32 -5.30 -1.78 5.17
N GLU A 33 -6.49 -1.87 4.57
CA GLU A 33 -7.51 -2.82 5.01
C GLU A 33 -7.04 -4.26 4.84
N TYR A 34 -6.36 -4.55 3.74
CA TYR A 34 -5.79 -5.87 3.48
C TYR A 34 -4.76 -6.25 4.54
N GLU A 35 -3.82 -5.35 4.87
CA GLU A 35 -2.80 -5.59 5.89
C GLU A 35 -3.40 -5.79 7.29
N PHE A 36 -4.45 -5.02 7.65
CA PHE A 36 -5.17 -5.18 8.92
C PHE A 36 -5.93 -6.51 9.04
N LEU A 37 -6.17 -7.21 7.94
CA LEU A 37 -6.67 -8.59 7.96
C LEU A 37 -5.52 -9.61 7.86
N LEU A 38 -4.52 -9.36 7.03
CA LEU A 38 -3.46 -10.33 6.75
C LEU A 38 -2.51 -10.52 7.94
N VAL A 39 -2.01 -9.43 8.52
CA VAL A 39 -1.00 -9.50 9.61
C VAL A 39 -1.54 -10.23 10.85
N PRO A 40 -2.72 -9.89 11.41
CA PRO A 40 -3.26 -10.65 12.54
C PRO A 40 -3.50 -12.12 12.20
N TYR A 41 -3.97 -12.45 10.99
CA TYR A 41 -4.12 -13.83 10.56
C TYR A 41 -2.78 -14.59 10.54
N LEU A 42 -1.74 -14.00 9.96
CA LEU A 42 -0.42 -14.64 9.91
C LEU A 42 0.19 -14.83 11.30
N LEU A 43 0.00 -13.87 12.21
CA LEU A 43 0.42 -14.02 13.61
C LEU A 43 -0.29 -15.19 14.31
N GLU A 44 -1.56 -15.43 14.02
CA GLU A 44 -2.32 -16.56 14.58
C GLU A 44 -1.88 -17.94 14.06
N GLN A 45 -1.25 -18.00 12.87
CA GLN A 45 -0.76 -19.24 12.27
C GLN A 45 0.59 -19.70 12.85
N ARG A 46 1.27 -18.85 13.60
CA ARG A 46 2.59 -19.16 14.16
C ARG A 46 2.47 -19.71 15.58
N GLU A 47 3.40 -20.60 15.93
CA GLU A 47 3.59 -21.02 17.32
C GLU A 47 4.37 -19.92 18.07
N ASN A 48 3.64 -18.98 18.65
CA ASN A 48 4.22 -17.85 19.38
C ASN A 48 3.51 -17.58 20.72
N GLU A 49 4.04 -16.62 21.47
CA GLU A 49 3.50 -16.18 22.76
C GLU A 49 2.43 -15.07 22.63
N ILE A 50 1.81 -14.93 21.45
CA ILE A 50 0.83 -13.88 21.16
C ILE A 50 -0.56 -14.49 21.02
N GLU A 51 -1.54 -13.80 21.58
CA GLU A 51 -2.95 -14.07 21.36
C GLU A 51 -3.58 -12.87 20.68
N VAL A 52 -4.10 -13.07 19.47
CA VAL A 52 -4.57 -12.01 18.58
C VAL A 52 -6.09 -11.86 18.67
N TYR A 53 -6.55 -10.61 18.65
CA TYR A 53 -7.95 -10.21 18.61
C TYR A 53 -8.17 -9.21 17.50
N LEU A 54 -9.09 -9.52 16.57
CA LEU A 54 -9.45 -8.65 15.46
C LEU A 54 -10.80 -7.97 15.77
N PHE A 55 -10.80 -6.65 15.80
CA PHE A 55 -12.00 -5.83 15.92
C PHE A 55 -12.30 -5.18 14.57
N VAL A 56 -13.54 -5.34 14.10
CA VAL A 56 -14.01 -4.79 12.82
C VAL A 56 -15.36 -4.08 13.02
N ASN A 57 -15.69 -3.12 12.16
CA ASN A 57 -17.00 -2.46 12.18
C ASN A 57 -17.85 -2.74 10.94
N PHE A 58 -17.62 -3.90 10.32
CA PHE A 58 -18.38 -4.42 9.19
C PHE A 58 -18.57 -5.93 9.37
N LYS A 59 -19.49 -6.50 8.61
CA LYS A 59 -19.81 -7.93 8.66
C LYS A 59 -19.02 -8.70 7.60
N GLY A 60 -18.78 -9.98 7.85
CA GLY A 60 -18.12 -10.88 6.91
C GLY A 60 -17.74 -12.21 7.57
N THR A 61 -17.26 -13.13 6.73
CA THR A 61 -16.61 -14.36 7.22
C THR A 61 -15.10 -14.12 7.25
N PHE A 62 -14.49 -14.40 8.39
CA PHE A 62 -13.06 -14.14 8.62
C PHE A 62 -12.32 -15.43 8.98
N PRO A 63 -11.08 -15.62 8.54
CA PRO A 63 -10.28 -16.79 8.88
C PRO A 63 -9.68 -16.73 10.30
N HIS A 64 -9.87 -15.63 11.02
CA HIS A 64 -9.29 -15.36 12.33
C HIS A 64 -10.03 -16.08 13.46
N LYS A 65 -9.31 -16.41 14.54
CA LYS A 65 -9.86 -17.14 15.71
C LYS A 65 -10.77 -16.25 16.57
N ASN A 66 -10.35 -15.01 16.85
CA ASN A 66 -11.05 -14.08 17.72
C ASN A 66 -11.46 -12.82 16.94
N VAL A 67 -12.69 -12.79 16.43
CA VAL A 67 -13.22 -11.63 15.68
C VAL A 67 -14.41 -11.03 16.41
N PHE A 68 -14.40 -9.72 16.56
CA PHE A 68 -15.46 -8.97 17.24
C PHE A 68 -15.97 -7.83 16.35
N CYS A 69 -17.27 -7.80 16.09
CA CYS A 69 -17.90 -6.70 15.40
C CYS A 69 -18.26 -5.59 16.41
N VAL A 70 -17.72 -4.40 16.19
CA VAL A 70 -17.86 -3.23 17.07
C VAL A 70 -18.31 -2.02 16.26
N ARG A 71 -18.83 -0.97 16.91
CA ARG A 71 -19.27 0.24 16.19
C ARG A 71 -18.16 1.28 16.06
N ARG A 72 -17.33 1.45 17.10
CA ARG A 72 -16.37 2.54 17.21
C ARG A 72 -15.19 2.18 18.13
N LEU A 73 -14.14 2.95 18.06
CA LEU A 73 -12.93 2.78 18.86
C LEU A 73 -13.19 2.69 20.39
N TYR A 74 -14.16 3.44 20.91
CA TYR A 74 -14.52 3.38 22.32
C TYR A 74 -14.95 1.96 22.74
N ASP A 75 -15.76 1.30 21.91
CA ASP A 75 -16.23 -0.06 22.20
C ASP A 75 -15.07 -1.06 22.18
N VAL A 76 -14.10 -0.89 21.29
CA VAL A 76 -12.83 -1.64 21.27
C VAL A 76 -12.09 -1.48 22.59
N CYS A 77 -11.89 -0.25 23.04
CA CYS A 77 -11.17 0.03 24.29
C CYS A 77 -11.86 -0.57 25.53
N VAL A 78 -13.20 -0.54 25.58
CA VAL A 78 -13.97 -1.18 26.65
C VAL A 78 -13.78 -2.70 26.64
N LEU A 79 -13.85 -3.32 25.47
CA LEU A 79 -13.63 -4.77 25.33
C LEU A 79 -12.17 -5.14 25.66
N CYS A 80 -11.20 -4.39 25.20
CA CYS A 80 -9.79 -4.59 25.55
C CYS A 80 -9.60 -4.61 27.07
N ARG A 81 -10.17 -3.63 27.79
CA ARG A 81 -10.08 -3.57 29.25
C ARG A 81 -10.75 -4.79 29.92
N ASN A 82 -11.94 -5.19 29.45
CA ASN A 82 -12.68 -6.31 30.04
C ASN A 82 -12.03 -7.67 29.78
N MET A 83 -11.31 -7.81 28.67
CA MET A 83 -10.61 -9.01 28.25
C MET A 83 -9.12 -9.02 28.63
N GLU A 84 -8.67 -7.98 29.36
CA GLU A 84 -7.27 -7.80 29.75
C GLU A 84 -6.31 -7.76 28.55
N ILE A 85 -6.74 -7.14 27.45
CA ILE A 85 -5.90 -6.85 26.29
C ILE A 85 -5.22 -5.51 26.55
N ASN A 86 -3.90 -5.48 26.61
CA ASN A 86 -3.14 -4.29 26.98
C ASN A 86 -2.41 -3.62 25.84
N LEU A 87 -2.50 -4.15 24.61
CA LEU A 87 -1.89 -3.59 23.41
C LEU A 87 -2.92 -3.51 22.28
N LEU A 88 -3.05 -2.32 21.68
CA LEU A 88 -3.93 -2.03 20.55
C LEU A 88 -3.12 -1.53 19.35
N VAL A 89 -3.31 -2.16 18.20
CA VAL A 89 -2.85 -1.67 16.90
C VAL A 89 -3.99 -0.92 16.22
N VAL A 90 -3.77 0.35 15.90
CA VAL A 90 -4.78 1.22 15.26
C VAL A 90 -4.17 1.95 14.07
N ASP A 91 -4.92 2.03 12.96
CA ASP A 91 -4.51 2.86 11.82
C ASP A 91 -4.51 4.34 12.23
N ILE A 92 -3.50 5.07 11.78
CA ILE A 92 -3.33 6.50 12.08
C ILE A 92 -4.57 7.35 11.73
N LYS A 93 -5.36 6.94 10.73
CA LYS A 93 -6.60 7.62 10.32
C LYS A 93 -7.67 7.60 11.42
N TYR A 94 -7.64 6.55 12.25
CA TYR A 94 -8.67 6.28 13.26
C TYR A 94 -8.16 6.45 14.68
N PHE A 95 -6.96 7.00 14.83
CA PHE A 95 -6.42 7.40 16.13
C PHE A 95 -7.25 8.55 16.70
N ASP A 96 -7.92 8.30 17.82
CA ASP A 96 -8.68 9.32 18.55
C ASP A 96 -8.14 9.48 19.97
N LYS A 97 -7.40 10.58 20.19
CA LYS A 97 -6.81 10.92 21.48
C LYS A 97 -7.86 11.00 22.58
N ASN A 98 -9.02 11.60 22.31
CA ASN A 98 -10.05 11.83 23.35
C ASN A 98 -10.62 10.51 23.88
N VAL A 99 -10.72 9.50 23.01
CA VAL A 99 -11.13 8.14 23.40
C VAL A 99 -10.01 7.45 24.17
N LEU A 100 -8.79 7.43 23.58
CA LEU A 100 -7.65 6.66 24.10
C LEU A 100 -7.13 7.16 25.45
N ASP A 101 -7.18 8.47 25.74
CA ASP A 101 -6.80 9.05 27.02
C ASP A 101 -7.57 8.41 28.18
N GLY A 102 -8.85 8.07 28.00
CA GLY A 102 -9.68 7.41 29.00
C GLY A 102 -9.24 5.98 29.36
N PHE A 103 -8.38 5.38 28.54
CA PHE A 103 -7.88 4.00 28.71
C PHE A 103 -6.36 3.92 28.87
N SER A 104 -5.66 5.05 28.89
CA SER A 104 -4.19 5.19 28.87
C SER A 104 -3.45 4.46 30.00
N ARG A 105 -4.13 4.13 31.11
CA ARG A 105 -3.54 3.38 32.25
C ARG A 105 -3.50 1.88 32.02
N SER A 106 -4.34 1.33 31.13
CA SER A 106 -4.49 -0.10 30.90
C SER A 106 -4.20 -0.52 29.48
N LEU A 107 -4.13 0.43 28.54
CA LEU A 107 -4.01 0.15 27.11
C LEU A 107 -2.86 0.97 26.51
N SER A 108 -1.89 0.28 25.96
CA SER A 108 -0.83 0.83 25.12
C SER A 108 -1.22 0.75 23.65
N VAL A 109 -0.68 1.62 22.82
CA VAL A 109 -1.06 1.77 21.41
C VAL A 109 0.16 1.70 20.52
N LEU A 110 0.07 0.88 19.47
CA LEU A 110 0.91 0.94 18.27
C LEU A 110 0.10 1.66 17.19
N VAL A 111 0.60 2.80 16.72
CA VAL A 111 -0.03 3.56 15.63
C VAL A 111 0.53 3.08 14.31
N TRP A 112 -0.26 2.37 13.51
CA TRP A 112 0.17 1.87 12.21
C TRP A 112 -0.11 2.89 11.12
N ALA A 113 0.96 3.43 10.53
CA ALA A 113 0.90 4.58 9.64
C ALA A 113 0.96 4.15 8.17
N HIS A 114 -0.20 3.85 7.58
CA HIS A 114 -0.32 3.57 6.13
C HIS A 114 -0.33 4.84 5.25
N ASN A 115 -0.36 6.01 5.88
CA ASN A 115 -0.28 7.30 5.19
C ASN A 115 0.84 8.15 5.83
N THR A 116 1.32 9.15 5.09
CA THR A 116 2.27 10.13 5.61
C THR A 116 1.74 10.76 6.89
N VAL A 117 2.57 10.75 7.94
CA VAL A 117 2.21 11.28 9.25
C VAL A 117 2.36 12.80 9.22
N LYS A 118 1.30 13.53 9.59
CA LYS A 118 1.35 15.00 9.72
C LYS A 118 2.21 15.39 10.91
N TYR A 119 2.98 16.47 10.80
CA TYR A 119 3.83 16.97 11.88
C TYR A 119 3.08 17.20 13.20
N SER A 120 1.84 17.73 13.13
CA SER A 120 1.00 17.90 14.33
C SER A 120 0.65 16.59 15.05
N LEU A 121 0.57 15.47 14.33
CA LEU A 121 0.39 14.15 14.93
C LEU A 121 1.72 13.61 15.49
N LEU A 122 2.83 13.88 14.84
CA LEU A 122 4.16 13.53 15.37
C LEU A 122 4.40 14.21 16.71
N ASP A 123 4.15 15.52 16.80
CA ASP A 123 4.22 16.29 18.05
C ASP A 123 3.30 15.73 19.15
N LEU A 124 2.12 15.28 18.75
CA LEU A 124 1.15 14.68 19.66
C LEU A 124 1.67 13.34 20.19
N PHE A 125 2.13 12.44 19.32
CA PHE A 125 2.56 11.09 19.69
C PHE A 125 3.79 11.10 20.61
N VAL A 126 4.69 12.07 20.44
CA VAL A 126 5.83 12.26 21.37
C VAL A 126 5.34 12.48 22.81
N LYS A 127 4.26 13.26 22.99
CA LYS A 127 3.71 13.66 24.29
C LYS A 127 2.82 12.60 24.96
N LEU A 128 2.42 11.56 24.21
CA LEU A 128 1.50 10.52 24.71
C LEU A 128 2.29 9.27 25.13
N PRO A 129 2.43 9.02 26.47
CA PRO A 129 3.23 7.88 26.95
C PRO A 129 2.62 6.51 26.56
N TYR A 130 1.31 6.42 26.37
CA TYR A 130 0.64 5.20 25.95
C TYR A 130 0.83 4.88 24.46
N VAL A 131 1.25 5.82 23.63
CA VAL A 131 1.72 5.55 22.28
C VAL A 131 3.14 5.01 22.36
N GLN A 132 3.29 3.69 22.23
CA GLN A 132 4.57 3.02 22.36
C GLN A 132 5.40 3.17 21.09
N LYS A 133 4.79 2.93 19.92
CA LYS A 133 5.48 3.03 18.62
C LYS A 133 4.56 3.60 17.53
N ILE A 134 5.20 4.30 16.59
CA ILE A 134 4.68 4.67 15.29
C ILE A 134 5.28 3.67 14.29
N VAL A 135 4.44 2.80 13.75
CA VAL A 135 4.86 1.75 12.83
C VAL A 135 4.63 2.25 11.40
N ASN A 136 5.69 2.61 10.72
CA ASN A 136 5.64 3.02 9.32
C ASN A 136 5.60 1.77 8.41
N VAL A 137 5.03 1.89 7.22
CA VAL A 137 4.98 0.78 6.26
C VAL A 137 6.23 0.70 5.37
N GLY A 138 7.15 1.67 5.48
CA GLY A 138 8.40 1.69 4.73
C GLY A 138 9.47 2.55 5.38
N ARG A 139 10.73 2.25 5.07
CA ARG A 139 11.89 3.03 5.53
C ARG A 139 11.82 4.45 4.99
N GLU A 140 11.54 4.61 3.70
CA GLU A 140 11.41 5.92 3.06
C GLU A 140 10.38 6.80 3.75
N GLN A 141 9.23 6.24 4.15
CA GLN A 141 8.21 6.97 4.90
C GLN A 141 8.73 7.47 6.25
N MET A 142 9.44 6.63 7.00
CA MET A 142 10.03 7.01 8.29
C MET A 142 11.10 8.09 8.12
N GLU A 143 11.89 8.05 7.04
CA GLU A 143 12.93 9.03 6.73
C GLU A 143 12.40 10.45 6.47
N LEU A 144 11.11 10.60 6.10
CA LEU A 144 10.50 11.91 5.88
C LEU A 144 10.52 12.82 7.14
N TYR A 145 10.62 12.23 8.32
CA TYR A 145 10.66 12.97 9.58
C TYR A 145 11.80 12.53 10.52
N ARG A 146 12.90 12.05 9.94
CA ARG A 146 14.08 11.57 10.70
C ARG A 146 14.65 12.57 11.69
N ASP A 147 14.48 13.86 11.44
CA ASP A 147 14.95 14.94 12.30
C ASP A 147 13.93 15.32 13.40
N HIS A 148 12.78 14.67 13.44
CA HIS A 148 11.73 14.90 14.42
C HIS A 148 11.87 13.97 15.64
N LEU A 149 11.57 14.46 16.87
CA LEU A 149 11.64 13.65 18.09
C LEU A 149 10.77 12.37 18.05
N ALA A 150 9.71 12.37 17.27
CA ALA A 150 8.87 11.18 17.06
C ALA A 150 9.64 10.00 16.47
N THR A 151 10.78 10.23 15.82
CA THR A 151 11.66 9.16 15.31
C THR A 151 12.10 8.22 16.43
N LEU A 152 12.28 8.73 17.66
CA LEU A 152 12.63 7.91 18.83
C LEU A 152 11.54 6.88 19.22
N LYS A 153 10.30 7.12 18.80
CA LYS A 153 9.17 6.20 18.97
C LYS A 153 8.79 5.51 17.66
N SER A 154 9.60 5.61 16.62
CA SER A 154 9.26 5.10 15.31
C SER A 154 10.02 3.82 14.96
N THR A 155 9.40 3.00 14.16
CA THR A 155 10.02 1.90 13.43
C THR A 155 9.33 1.77 12.09
N TYR A 156 9.84 0.89 11.21
CA TYR A 156 9.09 0.50 10.02
C TYR A 156 8.98 -1.02 9.93
N ILE A 157 7.84 -1.49 9.47
CA ILE A 157 7.63 -2.87 9.06
C ILE A 157 6.97 -2.79 7.69
N TYR A 158 7.59 -3.39 6.69
CA TYR A 158 7.02 -3.38 5.35
C TYR A 158 5.68 -4.10 5.32
N ASN A 159 4.74 -3.59 4.53
CA ASN A 159 3.53 -4.33 4.21
C ASN A 159 3.91 -5.70 3.64
N ILE A 160 3.19 -6.72 4.07
CA ILE A 160 3.47 -8.09 3.68
C ILE A 160 2.89 -8.33 2.29
N PHE A 161 3.74 -8.78 1.38
CA PHE A 161 3.32 -9.19 0.06
C PHE A 161 3.41 -10.72 -0.04
N PRO A 162 2.27 -11.46 0.03
CA PRO A 162 2.24 -12.90 -0.12
C PRO A 162 2.62 -13.25 -1.55
N ILE A 163 3.86 -13.69 -1.74
CA ILE A 163 4.42 -14.00 -3.04
C ILE A 163 4.09 -15.46 -3.37
N LYS A 164 3.54 -15.68 -4.56
CA LYS A 164 3.36 -17.01 -5.12
C LYS A 164 4.71 -17.61 -5.54
N GLU A 165 4.72 -18.90 -5.92
CA GLU A 165 5.94 -19.56 -6.39
C GLU A 165 6.57 -18.81 -7.58
N ARG A 166 7.89 -18.92 -7.71
CA ARG A 166 8.67 -18.15 -8.69
C ARG A 166 8.21 -18.41 -10.14
N GLU A 167 7.85 -19.64 -10.45
CA GLU A 167 7.40 -20.07 -11.78
C GLU A 167 6.10 -19.38 -12.21
N TYR A 168 5.31 -18.93 -11.24
CA TYR A 168 4.08 -18.18 -11.49
C TYR A 168 4.34 -16.84 -12.18
N TYR A 169 5.52 -16.29 -12.01
CA TYR A 169 5.95 -15.00 -12.57
C TYR A 169 6.87 -15.17 -13.79
N ALA A 170 6.90 -16.35 -14.40
CA ALA A 170 7.69 -16.59 -15.60
C ALA A 170 7.35 -15.58 -16.70
N ALA A 171 8.39 -14.99 -17.30
CA ALA A 171 8.24 -13.98 -18.32
C ALA A 171 7.74 -14.60 -19.63
N GLU A 172 6.62 -14.13 -20.15
CA GLU A 172 6.26 -14.28 -21.55
C GLU A 172 7.17 -13.37 -22.42
N ASP A 173 7.21 -13.61 -23.73
CA ASP A 173 7.92 -12.74 -24.65
C ASP A 173 7.38 -11.31 -24.55
N ARG A 174 8.25 -10.38 -24.21
CA ARG A 174 7.91 -9.00 -23.88
C ARG A 174 8.52 -7.98 -24.82
N ASP A 175 8.97 -8.42 -25.97
CA ASP A 175 9.42 -7.48 -26.99
C ASP A 175 8.22 -6.83 -27.69
N ASN A 176 7.47 -6.05 -26.89
CA ASN A 176 6.27 -5.33 -27.29
C ASN A 176 6.25 -3.91 -26.74
N HIS A 177 5.27 -3.12 -27.16
CA HIS A 177 5.11 -1.72 -26.78
C HIS A 177 3.90 -1.51 -25.83
N ASN A 178 3.52 -2.54 -25.09
CA ASN A 178 2.38 -2.47 -24.17
C ASN A 178 2.78 -1.79 -22.87
N VAL A 179 1.92 -0.90 -22.43
CA VAL A 179 2.05 -0.12 -21.18
C VAL A 179 0.86 -0.43 -20.28
N VAL A 180 1.08 -0.66 -18.99
CA VAL A 180 0.00 -0.88 -18.04
C VAL A 180 0.00 0.17 -16.93
N TYR A 181 -1.19 0.65 -16.58
CA TYR A 181 -1.50 1.36 -15.34
C TYR A 181 -2.36 0.46 -14.46
N MET A 182 -2.10 0.41 -13.16
CA MET A 182 -2.97 -0.25 -12.20
C MET A 182 -3.12 0.59 -10.94
N GLY A 183 -4.37 0.87 -10.56
CA GLY A 183 -4.70 1.62 -9.36
C GLY A 183 -6.09 2.20 -9.38
N SER A 184 -6.52 2.77 -8.25
CA SER A 184 -7.76 3.54 -8.21
C SER A 184 -7.65 4.75 -9.15
N ILE A 185 -8.69 4.99 -9.96
CA ILE A 185 -8.69 6.12 -10.89
C ILE A 185 -9.27 7.35 -10.18
N VAL A 186 -8.47 7.88 -9.24
CA VAL A 186 -8.76 9.10 -8.49
C VAL A 186 -7.60 10.08 -8.62
N ARG A 187 -7.84 11.36 -8.34
CA ARG A 187 -6.84 12.44 -8.54
C ARG A 187 -5.51 12.15 -7.83
N ALA A 188 -5.55 11.63 -6.62
CA ALA A 188 -4.34 11.30 -5.84
C ALA A 188 -3.48 10.18 -6.47
N LYS A 189 -4.07 9.32 -7.32
CA LYS A 189 -3.35 8.24 -8.01
C LYS A 189 -2.87 8.63 -9.41
N GLY A 190 -3.06 9.88 -9.83
CA GLY A 190 -2.33 10.53 -10.90
C GLY A 190 -2.54 10.01 -12.32
N PHE A 191 -3.59 9.24 -12.61
CA PHE A 191 -3.83 8.71 -13.95
C PHE A 191 -3.86 9.80 -15.04
N HIS A 192 -4.32 11.02 -14.71
CA HIS A 192 -4.32 12.17 -15.61
C HIS A 192 -2.93 12.56 -16.13
N VAL A 193 -1.86 12.31 -15.37
CA VAL A 193 -0.47 12.56 -15.79
C VAL A 193 -0.08 11.57 -16.90
N LEU A 194 -0.41 10.30 -16.74
CA LEU A 194 -0.19 9.29 -17.77
C LEU A 194 -1.03 9.57 -19.02
N ALA A 195 -2.32 9.88 -18.83
CA ALA A 195 -3.20 10.23 -19.93
C ALA A 195 -2.68 11.40 -20.78
N SER A 196 -2.21 12.47 -20.12
CA SER A 196 -1.65 13.63 -20.80
C SER A 196 -0.35 13.31 -21.57
N ALA A 197 0.40 12.30 -21.12
CA ALA A 197 1.63 11.85 -21.77
C ALA A 197 1.35 10.94 -23.00
N TRP A 198 0.16 10.34 -23.11
CA TRP A 198 -0.10 9.23 -24.02
C TRP A 198 0.01 9.61 -25.50
N LYS A 199 -0.54 10.76 -25.91
CA LYS A 199 -0.41 11.24 -27.31
C LYS A 199 1.03 11.42 -27.75
N LYS A 200 1.93 11.83 -26.82
CA LYS A 200 3.37 11.94 -27.10
C LYS A 200 4.01 10.56 -27.21
N VAL A 201 3.59 9.57 -26.43
CA VAL A 201 4.06 8.18 -26.60
C VAL A 201 3.68 7.68 -27.99
N LEU A 202 2.42 7.82 -28.40
CA LEU A 202 1.93 7.40 -29.72
C LEU A 202 2.63 8.10 -30.90
N SER A 203 3.06 9.36 -30.73
CA SER A 203 3.78 10.07 -31.80
C SER A 203 5.16 9.47 -32.07
N GLU A 204 5.77 8.79 -31.11
CA GLU A 204 7.10 8.15 -31.23
C GLU A 204 7.00 6.63 -31.43
N ILE A 205 5.92 6.02 -30.92
CA ILE A 205 5.65 4.57 -30.94
C ILE A 205 4.17 4.36 -31.30
N PRO A 206 3.82 4.42 -32.59
CA PRO A 206 2.42 4.46 -33.05
C PRO A 206 1.59 3.20 -32.72
N ASP A 207 2.25 2.06 -32.51
CA ASP A 207 1.63 0.77 -32.16
C ASP A 207 1.56 0.51 -30.64
N ALA A 208 1.98 1.49 -29.81
CA ALA A 208 1.90 1.34 -28.35
C ALA A 208 0.45 1.17 -27.88
N GLN A 209 0.24 0.28 -26.89
CA GLN A 209 -1.05 0.01 -26.28
C GLN A 209 -1.03 0.34 -24.80
N LEU A 210 -2.09 0.98 -24.29
CA LEU A 210 -2.26 1.32 -22.87
C LEU A 210 -3.38 0.48 -22.27
N TYR A 211 -3.03 -0.35 -21.30
CA TYR A 211 -3.96 -1.13 -20.51
C TYR A 211 -4.16 -0.47 -19.14
N VAL A 212 -5.43 -0.20 -18.79
CA VAL A 212 -5.79 0.52 -17.56
C VAL A 212 -6.63 -0.40 -16.67
N ILE A 213 -6.03 -0.84 -15.56
CA ILE A 213 -6.66 -1.69 -14.55
C ILE A 213 -7.04 -0.82 -13.36
N GLY A 214 -8.33 -0.75 -13.05
CA GLY A 214 -8.86 0.01 -11.93
C GLY A 214 -10.12 0.78 -12.24
N SER A 215 -10.64 1.48 -11.24
CA SER A 215 -11.88 2.27 -11.35
C SER A 215 -11.88 3.40 -10.32
N GLY A 216 -12.64 4.47 -10.59
CA GLY A 216 -12.94 5.51 -9.61
C GLY A 216 -13.76 5.01 -8.41
N LYS A 217 -14.39 3.84 -8.52
CA LYS A 217 -15.19 3.22 -7.44
C LYS A 217 -14.39 2.37 -6.45
N LEU A 218 -13.07 2.23 -6.60
CA LEU A 218 -12.29 1.33 -5.74
C LEU A 218 -12.36 1.74 -4.25
N TYR A 219 -12.29 3.04 -3.96
CA TYR A 219 -12.35 3.56 -2.59
C TYR A 219 -13.73 4.05 -2.17
N ASN A 220 -14.59 4.41 -3.13
CA ASN A 220 -15.97 4.82 -2.90
C ASN A 220 -16.86 4.14 -3.94
N ARG A 221 -17.55 3.09 -3.51
CA ARG A 221 -18.40 2.27 -4.39
C ARG A 221 -19.66 3.00 -4.87
N ASP A 222 -20.08 4.02 -4.12
CA ASP A 222 -21.25 4.85 -4.41
C ASP A 222 -20.91 6.07 -5.27
N ALA A 223 -19.63 6.25 -5.64
CA ALA A 223 -19.18 7.37 -6.47
C ALA A 223 -19.94 7.41 -7.81
N GLY A 224 -20.49 8.57 -8.14
CA GLY A 224 -21.10 8.86 -9.44
C GLY A 224 -20.00 8.98 -10.51
N LEU A 225 -19.98 8.04 -11.46
CA LEU A 225 -18.98 8.07 -12.54
C LEU A 225 -19.43 9.05 -13.65
N GLY A 226 -18.45 9.54 -14.41
CA GLY A 226 -18.64 10.37 -15.58
C GLY A 226 -19.18 9.60 -16.79
N ARG A 227 -19.19 10.26 -17.97
CA ARG A 227 -19.76 9.75 -19.22
C ARG A 227 -19.18 8.40 -19.66
N TYR A 228 -17.89 8.19 -19.41
CA TYR A 228 -17.18 6.99 -19.83
C TYR A 228 -17.20 5.88 -18.77
N GLY A 229 -17.73 6.17 -17.58
CA GLY A 229 -17.85 5.19 -16.50
C GLY A 229 -16.51 4.83 -15.84
N ILE A 230 -15.46 5.65 -15.96
CA ILE A 230 -14.11 5.34 -15.52
C ILE A 230 -13.80 5.94 -14.14
N ALA A 231 -14.15 7.23 -13.94
CA ALA A 231 -13.86 7.97 -12.72
C ALA A 231 -15.03 8.93 -12.39
N GLU A 232 -14.96 9.60 -11.24
CA GLU A 232 -15.88 10.69 -10.92
C GLU A 232 -15.82 11.77 -12.02
N LYS A 233 -16.99 12.35 -12.36
CA LYS A 233 -17.16 13.21 -13.52
C LYS A 233 -16.07 14.27 -13.68
N ASP A 234 -15.82 15.06 -12.64
CA ASP A 234 -14.87 16.19 -12.71
C ASP A 234 -13.42 15.72 -12.92
N TYR A 235 -13.11 14.52 -12.46
CA TYR A 235 -11.79 13.92 -12.70
C TYR A 235 -11.71 13.23 -14.06
N GLU A 236 -12.78 12.56 -14.48
CA GLU A 236 -12.87 11.92 -15.80
C GLU A 236 -12.74 12.96 -16.92
N ASP A 237 -13.43 14.09 -16.82
CA ASP A 237 -13.38 15.21 -17.77
C ASP A 237 -11.93 15.77 -17.90
N LEU A 238 -11.13 15.73 -16.82
CA LEU A 238 -9.75 16.21 -16.83
C LEU A 238 -8.84 15.41 -17.75
N PHE A 239 -9.00 14.09 -17.82
CA PHE A 239 -8.06 13.23 -18.53
C PHE A 239 -8.59 12.62 -19.84
N MET A 240 -9.90 12.47 -20.01
CA MET A 240 -10.45 11.81 -21.19
C MET A 240 -10.19 12.57 -22.49
N SER A 241 -10.06 13.90 -22.45
CA SER A 241 -9.68 14.71 -23.62
C SER A 241 -8.32 14.34 -24.26
N TYR A 242 -7.43 13.73 -23.46
CA TYR A 242 -6.16 13.22 -23.97
C TYR A 242 -6.25 11.82 -24.58
N LEU A 243 -7.30 11.07 -24.24
CA LEU A 243 -7.48 9.66 -24.60
C LEU A 243 -8.62 9.42 -25.59
N THR A 244 -9.18 10.49 -26.13
CA THR A 244 -10.26 10.44 -27.13
C THR A 244 -9.87 11.12 -28.43
N ASN A 245 -10.53 10.71 -29.51
CA ASN A 245 -10.48 11.37 -30.81
C ASN A 245 -11.42 12.60 -30.87
N GLU A 246 -11.46 13.29 -32.00
CA GLU A 246 -12.31 14.48 -32.23
C GLU A 246 -13.82 14.19 -32.09
N LYS A 247 -14.24 12.94 -32.26
CA LYS A 247 -15.64 12.50 -32.09
C LYS A 247 -15.97 12.16 -30.63
N GLY A 248 -15.00 12.22 -29.72
CA GLY A 248 -15.14 11.82 -28.32
C GLY A 248 -15.13 10.30 -28.12
N GLU A 249 -14.65 9.51 -29.08
CA GLU A 249 -14.47 8.07 -28.94
C GLU A 249 -13.08 7.78 -28.34
N VAL A 250 -12.99 6.78 -27.45
CA VAL A 250 -11.72 6.35 -26.85
C VAL A 250 -10.76 5.89 -27.95
N LEU A 251 -9.50 6.30 -27.87
CA LEU A 251 -8.46 5.91 -28.82
C LEU A 251 -8.34 4.37 -28.87
N PRO A 252 -8.18 3.76 -30.07
CA PRO A 252 -8.04 2.29 -30.20
C PRO A 252 -6.88 1.69 -29.40
N SER A 253 -5.87 2.51 -29.09
CA SER A 253 -4.70 2.13 -28.30
C SER A 253 -4.94 2.15 -26.78
N VAL A 254 -6.16 2.45 -26.29
CA VAL A 254 -6.45 2.60 -24.84
C VAL A 254 -7.55 1.62 -24.43
N HIS A 255 -7.24 0.77 -23.46
CA HIS A 255 -8.08 -0.32 -23.01
C HIS A 255 -8.39 -0.17 -21.52
N PHE A 256 -9.59 0.32 -21.17
CA PHE A 256 -10.08 0.38 -19.80
C PHE A 256 -10.68 -0.98 -19.42
N LEU A 257 -10.05 -1.68 -18.48
CA LEU A 257 -10.38 -3.06 -18.10
C LEU A 257 -11.21 -3.16 -16.82
N GLY A 258 -11.42 -2.02 -16.13
CA GLY A 258 -12.09 -2.03 -14.84
C GLY A 258 -11.27 -2.70 -13.73
N ILE A 259 -11.97 -3.17 -12.68
CA ILE A 259 -11.34 -3.86 -11.55
C ILE A 259 -11.17 -5.34 -11.93
N LEU A 260 -9.92 -5.79 -11.97
CA LEU A 260 -9.57 -7.19 -12.20
C LEU A 260 -9.09 -7.82 -10.89
N LYS A 261 -9.36 -9.11 -10.71
CA LYS A 261 -8.87 -9.94 -9.61
C LYS A 261 -7.55 -10.63 -10.01
N GLU A 262 -7.56 -11.94 -10.17
CA GLU A 262 -6.37 -12.70 -10.58
C GLU A 262 -5.99 -12.47 -12.04
N GLU A 263 -6.96 -12.14 -12.88
CA GLU A 263 -6.77 -11.85 -14.32
C GLU A 263 -5.79 -10.70 -14.57
N LYS A 264 -5.63 -9.80 -13.59
CA LYS A 264 -4.67 -8.68 -13.67
C LYS A 264 -3.25 -9.16 -13.98
N LEU A 265 -2.84 -10.31 -13.46
CA LEU A 265 -1.49 -10.87 -13.67
C LEU A 265 -1.25 -11.23 -15.12
N GLY A 266 -2.25 -11.85 -15.78
CA GLY A 266 -2.17 -12.17 -17.21
C GLY A 266 -2.11 -10.91 -18.10
N VAL A 267 -2.78 -9.83 -17.70
CA VAL A 267 -2.68 -8.54 -18.41
C VAL A 267 -1.31 -7.91 -18.21
N MET A 268 -0.83 -7.81 -16.97
CA MET A 268 0.49 -7.26 -16.67
C MET A 268 1.62 -8.07 -17.31
N GLY A 269 1.49 -9.43 -17.33
CA GLY A 269 2.43 -10.33 -17.96
C GLY A 269 2.64 -10.04 -19.46
N LYS A 270 1.66 -9.45 -20.14
CA LYS A 270 1.72 -9.05 -21.55
C LYS A 270 2.21 -7.62 -21.77
N CYS A 271 2.58 -6.90 -20.70
CA CYS A 271 3.00 -5.51 -20.79
C CYS A 271 4.50 -5.37 -20.49
N LYS A 272 5.20 -4.63 -21.33
CA LYS A 272 6.63 -4.35 -21.14
C LYS A 272 6.86 -3.27 -20.09
N VAL A 273 6.04 -2.23 -20.06
CA VAL A 273 6.21 -1.07 -19.17
C VAL A 273 5.03 -0.93 -18.23
N ALA A 274 5.32 -0.68 -16.97
CA ALA A 274 4.33 -0.35 -15.97
C ALA A 274 4.49 1.09 -15.47
N VAL A 275 3.35 1.76 -15.28
CA VAL A 275 3.28 3.11 -14.71
C VAL A 275 2.29 3.08 -13.56
N PRO A 276 2.73 2.71 -12.34
CA PRO A 276 1.91 2.90 -11.14
C PRO A 276 1.73 4.39 -10.89
N ASN A 277 1.07 4.79 -9.80
CA ASN A 277 0.77 6.20 -9.53
C ASN A 277 1.90 7.17 -9.96
N PRO A 278 1.76 7.88 -11.10
CA PRO A 278 2.83 8.72 -11.65
C PRO A 278 3.04 10.04 -10.90
N THR A 279 2.20 10.37 -9.92
CA THR A 279 2.39 11.54 -9.05
C THR A 279 3.14 11.21 -7.77
N GLY A 280 3.18 9.96 -7.33
CA GLY A 280 3.70 9.56 -6.03
C GLY A 280 2.90 10.09 -4.83
N VAL A 281 1.85 10.87 -5.06
CA VAL A 281 1.04 11.45 -3.98
C VAL A 281 0.36 10.35 -3.19
N SER A 282 0.42 10.45 -1.86
CA SER A 282 -0.16 9.47 -0.92
C SER A 282 0.41 8.05 -1.03
N GLU A 283 1.58 7.87 -1.63
CA GLU A 283 2.28 6.60 -1.61
C GLU A 283 3.25 6.54 -0.42
N CYS A 284 3.10 5.50 0.40
CA CYS A 284 4.03 5.19 1.49
C CYS A 284 4.76 3.87 1.23
N LEU A 285 4.04 2.87 0.69
CA LEU A 285 4.62 1.63 0.18
C LEU A 285 3.71 1.09 -0.94
N PRO A 286 3.97 1.43 -2.20
CA PRO A 286 3.09 1.08 -3.31
C PRO A 286 3.22 -0.40 -3.71
N ILE A 287 2.34 -1.25 -3.19
CA ILE A 287 2.27 -2.69 -3.50
C ILE A 287 2.07 -2.93 -5.00
N THR A 288 1.35 -2.05 -5.69
CA THR A 288 1.15 -2.15 -7.14
C THR A 288 2.46 -2.17 -7.93
N ALA A 289 3.48 -1.44 -7.46
CA ALA A 289 4.79 -1.45 -8.10
C ALA A 289 5.50 -2.81 -7.94
N MET A 290 5.28 -3.51 -6.82
CA MET A 290 5.82 -4.84 -6.60
C MET A 290 5.13 -5.87 -7.51
N GLU A 291 3.79 -5.84 -7.57
CA GLU A 291 3.02 -6.73 -8.45
C GLU A 291 3.42 -6.57 -9.92
N MET A 292 3.58 -5.32 -10.38
CA MET A 292 3.99 -5.03 -11.75
C MET A 292 5.40 -5.52 -12.06
N GLN A 293 6.34 -5.36 -11.13
CA GLN A 293 7.72 -5.86 -11.29
C GLN A 293 7.74 -7.39 -11.32
N LEU A 294 7.02 -8.07 -10.41
CA LEU A 294 6.92 -9.53 -10.42
C LEU A 294 6.26 -10.04 -11.70
N ALA A 295 5.27 -9.33 -12.23
CA ALA A 295 4.75 -9.61 -13.55
C ALA A 295 5.79 -9.31 -14.66
N GLY A 296 6.99 -8.83 -14.35
CA GLY A 296 8.15 -8.58 -15.23
C GLY A 296 8.07 -7.26 -15.99
N CYS A 297 7.21 -6.33 -15.61
CA CYS A 297 7.16 -5.01 -16.23
C CYS A 297 8.35 -4.15 -15.78
N ILE A 298 8.91 -3.38 -16.71
CA ILE A 298 9.84 -2.29 -16.39
C ILE A 298 9.03 -1.16 -15.75
N THR A 299 9.22 -0.97 -14.44
CA THR A 299 8.37 -0.06 -13.67
C THR A 299 8.90 1.37 -13.71
N THR A 300 8.17 2.27 -14.36
CA THR A 300 8.50 3.70 -14.48
C THR A 300 7.84 4.47 -13.33
N VAL A 301 8.62 4.95 -12.38
CA VAL A 301 8.14 5.45 -11.08
C VAL A 301 8.74 6.77 -10.67
N LEU A 302 7.98 7.56 -9.89
CA LEU A 302 8.41 8.87 -9.40
C LEU A 302 9.25 8.73 -8.12
N HIS A 303 10.43 9.33 -8.12
CA HIS A 303 11.21 9.53 -6.90
C HIS A 303 10.62 10.71 -6.08
N PRO A 304 10.52 10.63 -4.75
CA PRO A 304 11.06 9.60 -3.85
C PRO A 304 10.10 8.42 -3.52
N ALA A 305 8.82 8.52 -3.76
CA ALA A 305 7.77 7.63 -3.24
C ALA A 305 7.96 6.10 -3.48
N TYR A 306 8.94 5.72 -4.28
CA TYR A 306 9.17 4.34 -4.71
C TYR A 306 10.57 3.81 -4.39
N LEU A 307 11.34 4.51 -3.56
CA LEU A 307 12.71 4.09 -3.22
C LEU A 307 12.77 2.70 -2.57
N ASP A 308 11.79 2.37 -1.73
CA ASP A 308 11.76 1.08 -1.06
C ASP A 308 11.34 -0.06 -2.00
N THR A 309 10.44 0.20 -2.95
CA THR A 309 9.72 -0.82 -3.71
C THR A 309 10.30 -1.10 -5.09
N VAL A 310 11.09 -0.19 -5.67
CA VAL A 310 11.65 -0.40 -7.01
C VAL A 310 13.01 -1.08 -6.95
N PHE A 311 13.17 -2.15 -7.73
CA PHE A 311 14.44 -2.89 -7.84
C PHE A 311 15.52 -2.05 -8.52
N ASN A 312 15.28 -1.63 -9.75
CA ASN A 312 16.24 -0.87 -10.51
C ASN A 312 16.05 0.64 -10.31
N LYS A 313 16.92 1.24 -9.49
CA LYS A 313 16.85 2.66 -9.13
C LYS A 313 17.01 3.61 -10.33
N SER A 314 17.54 3.14 -11.45
CA SER A 314 17.63 3.94 -12.69
C SER A 314 16.25 4.25 -13.30
N TYR A 315 15.20 3.52 -12.91
CA TYR A 315 13.84 3.74 -13.36
C TYR A 315 13.09 4.85 -12.61
N LEU A 316 13.68 5.34 -11.53
CA LEU A 316 13.12 6.47 -10.79
C LEU A 316 13.26 7.77 -11.60
N TYR A 317 12.18 8.52 -11.73
CA TYR A 317 12.19 9.84 -12.34
C TYR A 317 11.73 10.92 -11.35
N ARG A 318 12.05 12.19 -11.62
CA ARG A 318 11.74 13.32 -10.72
C ARG A 318 10.75 14.33 -11.30
N ASN A 319 10.57 14.32 -12.61
CA ASN A 319 9.72 15.29 -13.28
C ASN A 319 8.55 14.62 -14.01
N PRO A 320 7.33 14.67 -13.46
CA PRO A 320 6.14 14.08 -14.08
C PRO A 320 5.83 14.59 -15.48
N SER A 321 6.20 15.84 -15.82
CA SER A 321 5.98 16.41 -17.17
C SER A 321 6.78 15.71 -18.26
N ARG A 322 7.80 14.93 -17.89
CA ARG A 322 8.64 14.14 -18.80
C ARG A 322 8.24 12.67 -18.88
N LEU A 323 7.09 12.28 -18.32
CA LEU A 323 6.68 10.87 -18.22
C LEU A 323 6.68 10.17 -19.59
N ALA A 324 6.21 10.84 -20.66
CA ALA A 324 6.24 10.27 -22.02
C ALA A 324 7.64 9.83 -22.45
N GLN A 325 8.67 10.66 -22.18
CA GLN A 325 10.06 10.36 -22.53
C GLN A 325 10.59 9.16 -21.76
N TYR A 326 10.21 9.03 -20.47
CA TYR A 326 10.60 7.88 -19.66
C TYR A 326 9.92 6.60 -20.16
N ILE A 327 8.61 6.62 -20.47
CA ILE A 327 7.89 5.48 -21.04
C ILE A 327 8.57 5.03 -22.35
N ILE A 328 8.81 5.94 -23.27
CA ILE A 328 9.48 5.66 -24.55
C ILE A 328 10.85 5.02 -24.33
N ALA A 329 11.64 5.57 -23.39
CA ALA A 329 12.95 5.02 -23.06
C ALA A 329 12.83 3.58 -22.50
N ARG A 330 11.82 3.30 -21.66
CA ARG A 330 11.61 1.96 -21.10
C ARG A 330 11.11 0.94 -22.11
N ILE A 331 10.26 1.34 -23.04
CA ILE A 331 9.87 0.47 -24.17
C ILE A 331 11.09 0.02 -24.96
N LYS A 332 12.09 0.90 -25.12
CA LYS A 332 13.34 0.63 -25.86
C LYS A 332 14.42 -0.07 -25.01
N SER A 333 14.22 -0.20 -23.70
CA SER A 333 15.18 -0.84 -22.80
C SER A 333 15.04 -2.37 -22.80
N PRO A 334 16.10 -3.14 -22.48
CA PRO A 334 15.96 -4.56 -22.20
C PRO A 334 15.08 -4.80 -20.97
N SER A 335 14.43 -5.95 -20.89
CA SER A 335 13.66 -6.36 -19.71
C SER A 335 14.59 -6.70 -18.55
N ASP A 336 14.10 -6.51 -17.32
CA ASP A 336 14.80 -6.95 -16.11
C ASP A 336 14.74 -8.49 -15.95
N ASP A 337 15.69 -9.03 -15.20
CA ASP A 337 15.65 -10.44 -14.76
C ASP A 337 14.53 -10.62 -13.72
N VAL A 338 13.48 -11.34 -14.10
CA VAL A 338 12.33 -11.62 -13.23
C VAL A 338 12.76 -12.43 -11.99
N GLY A 339 13.78 -13.27 -12.11
CA GLY A 339 14.34 -13.99 -10.97
C GLY A 339 14.94 -13.06 -9.92
N ALA A 340 15.75 -12.11 -10.35
CA ALA A 340 16.34 -11.10 -9.45
C ALA A 340 15.27 -10.20 -8.83
N LEU A 341 14.21 -9.86 -9.59
CA LEU A 341 13.06 -9.11 -9.07
C LEU A 341 12.31 -9.90 -8.00
N TYR A 342 12.07 -11.19 -8.23
CA TYR A 342 11.44 -12.07 -7.26
C TYR A 342 12.24 -12.13 -5.95
N ASP A 343 13.55 -12.38 -6.03
CA ASP A 343 14.42 -12.48 -4.88
C ASP A 343 14.49 -11.16 -4.09
N PHE A 344 14.51 -10.03 -4.79
CA PHE A 344 14.45 -8.70 -4.17
C PHE A 344 13.16 -8.50 -3.38
N ILE A 345 12.00 -8.81 -3.98
CA ILE A 345 10.70 -8.60 -3.34
C ILE A 345 10.51 -9.59 -2.19
N GLN A 346 10.86 -10.86 -2.39
CA GLN A 346 10.77 -11.90 -1.36
C GLN A 346 11.61 -11.54 -0.13
N SER A 347 12.84 -11.11 -0.32
CA SER A 347 13.77 -10.80 0.77
C SER A 347 13.35 -9.58 1.60
N ARG A 348 12.56 -8.67 1.02
CA ARG A 348 12.10 -7.44 1.71
C ARG A 348 10.69 -7.51 2.23
N PHE A 349 9.76 -7.97 1.39
CA PHE A 349 8.32 -7.87 1.61
C PHE A 349 7.66 -9.23 1.85
N GLY A 350 8.45 -10.31 1.84
CA GLY A 350 7.96 -11.66 2.12
C GLY A 350 7.42 -11.80 3.54
N VAL A 351 6.61 -12.85 3.72
CA VAL A 351 5.84 -13.09 4.95
C VAL A 351 6.76 -13.25 6.16
N GLU A 352 7.74 -14.16 6.11
CA GLU A 352 8.52 -14.58 7.28
C GLU A 352 9.18 -13.39 7.99
N LYS A 353 10.01 -12.64 7.28
CA LYS A 353 10.77 -11.53 7.84
C LYS A 353 9.89 -10.45 8.47
N ASN A 354 8.79 -10.10 7.82
CA ASN A 354 7.94 -9.02 8.29
C ASN A 354 7.03 -9.46 9.44
N ILE A 355 6.60 -10.74 9.45
CA ILE A 355 5.82 -11.26 10.56
C ILE A 355 6.66 -11.48 11.82
N GLU A 356 7.92 -11.93 11.69
CA GLU A 356 8.88 -11.99 12.79
C GLU A 356 9.10 -10.59 13.41
N ARG A 357 9.17 -9.57 12.57
CA ARG A 357 9.32 -8.19 13.02
C ARG A 357 8.07 -7.68 13.76
N TRP A 358 6.87 -8.10 13.34
CA TRP A 358 5.63 -7.86 14.09
C TRP A 358 5.61 -8.58 15.43
N GLU A 359 6.05 -9.85 15.47
CA GLU A 359 6.17 -10.61 16.73
C GLU A 359 7.11 -9.92 17.72
N GLN A 360 8.31 -9.54 17.27
CA GLN A 360 9.27 -8.80 18.08
C GLN A 360 8.69 -7.47 18.58
N LEU A 361 8.03 -6.71 17.72
CA LEU A 361 7.43 -5.43 18.09
C LEU A 361 6.32 -5.62 19.13
N ILE A 362 5.49 -6.65 19.01
CA ILE A 362 4.41 -6.92 19.97
C ILE A 362 5.00 -7.38 21.30
N LEU A 363 5.99 -8.26 21.30
CA LEU A 363 6.59 -8.82 22.51
C LEU A 363 7.54 -7.83 23.21
N HIS A 364 8.37 -7.14 22.43
CA HIS A 364 9.48 -6.30 22.89
C HIS A 364 9.49 -4.93 22.19
N PRO A 365 8.46 -4.08 22.37
CA PRO A 365 8.33 -2.82 21.62
C PRO A 365 9.49 -1.84 21.84
N ASP A 366 10.18 -1.91 22.98
CA ASP A 366 11.29 -1.01 23.30
C ASP A 366 12.58 -1.40 22.58
N GLU A 367 12.73 -2.64 22.13
CA GLU A 367 13.92 -3.15 21.45
C GLU A 367 13.86 -2.91 19.92
N VAL A 368 12.66 -2.87 19.35
CA VAL A 368 12.47 -2.68 17.91
C VAL A 368 12.64 -1.22 17.50
N GLY A 369 13.41 -0.99 16.44
CA GLY A 369 13.66 0.35 15.90
C GLY A 369 14.91 1.02 16.43
N VAL A 370 15.63 0.41 17.39
CA VAL A 370 16.83 1.01 17.98
C VAL A 370 17.98 1.12 16.97
N GLU A 371 18.15 0.11 16.13
CA GLU A 371 19.19 0.10 15.08
C GLU A 371 18.93 1.17 14.01
N GLU A 372 17.70 1.26 13.53
CA GLU A 372 17.31 2.26 12.53
C GLU A 372 17.50 3.68 13.07
N ILE A 373 17.16 3.90 14.33
CA ILE A 373 17.34 5.20 14.99
C ILE A 373 18.83 5.50 15.17
N SER A 374 19.66 4.52 15.44
CA SER A 374 21.10 4.71 15.61
C SER A 374 21.79 5.23 14.36
N GLU A 375 21.32 4.86 13.18
CA GLU A 375 21.79 5.41 11.91
C GLU A 375 21.45 6.90 11.75
N TYR A 376 20.32 7.35 12.31
CA TYR A 376 19.87 8.76 12.25
C TYR A 376 20.45 9.65 13.35
N ASN A 377 20.88 9.07 14.48
CA ASN A 377 21.32 9.79 15.68
C ASN A 377 22.63 10.59 15.51
N TYR A 378 23.19 10.69 14.33
CA TYR A 378 24.38 11.52 14.11
C TYR A 378 24.13 13.01 14.39
N HIS A 379 22.89 13.48 14.30
CA HIS A 379 22.52 14.88 14.57
C HIS A 379 21.96 15.14 15.96
N HIS A 380 21.33 14.17 16.60
CA HIS A 380 20.75 14.35 17.95
C HIS A 380 21.76 14.27 19.10
N LYS A 381 22.96 13.76 18.86
CA LYS A 381 24.05 13.74 19.89
C LYS A 381 24.76 15.07 20.05
N LYS A 382 24.36 16.11 19.34
CA LYS A 382 24.96 17.47 19.42
C LYS A 382 24.04 18.55 20.00
N ILE A 383 22.88 18.20 20.55
CA ILE A 383 21.98 19.13 21.24
C ILE A 383 21.97 18.73 22.75
#